data_05c8f453229cd0cc98877788efad46d4
#
_entry.id   05c8f453229cd0cc98877788efad46d4
#
_cell.length_a   1.000
_cell.length_b   1.000
_cell.length_c   1.000
_cell.angle_alpha   90.00
_cell.angle_beta   90.00
_cell.angle_gamma   90.00
#
_symmetry.space_group_name_H-M   'P 1'
#
loop_
_entity.id
_entity.type
_entity.pdbx_description
1 polymer ?
#
loop_
_entity_poly.entity_id
_entity_poly.type
_entity_poly.pdbx_seq_one_letter_code
_entity_poly.pdbx_strand_id
1 'polypeptide(L)'
;KSVISNFKIRGTYGLVGNDQYGYERFIYREDVALTGNGGFTTGLPGNFVTYSGPGWNRLRNENVSWEVGHKLDLGFDMQLFNALDITFDWFRERRTNIFQQKLSIPNYLGTANTKIYGNLAEVINKGFDMAVNYSKRINNDLSIQFQGTFTYNNNKISVYDEAPGKREAMKSQGKNVNTVWGYVANGLYIDKADVANNPTSTLGNIAIAPGDIKYVDQPDRNGEYDGRITADDQVPLGVSVPKIIYGFGPSVGYKNWDFSVFFQGRGNVALMLSDIQPFGSSYRRGVLEFVDEDHWSPDNQNPNAKYPRLTDNYNNHNTVSSSYWLRNGRFLKLKNAEIGYSLKNMRFYVNGTNLLTFSPFKKWDPEMGGGNYTTKYPTQMTVNVGVQLTIN
;
A
#
# COMPACT_ATOMS: atom_id res chain seq x y z
N LYS A 1 12.67 13.87 -45.77
CA LYS A 1 12.08 14.36 -44.50
C LYS A 1 12.86 13.73 -43.35
N SER A 2 13.37 14.53 -42.40
CA SER A 2 14.06 14.03 -41.21
C SER A 2 13.11 13.14 -40.41
N VAL A 3 13.59 11.98 -39.97
CA VAL A 3 12.83 11.07 -39.08
C VAL A 3 12.71 11.72 -37.70
N ILE A 4 13.81 12.32 -37.21
CA ILE A 4 13.86 13.05 -35.95
C ILE A 4 13.59 14.52 -36.26
N SER A 5 12.50 15.04 -35.74
CA SER A 5 12.08 16.43 -35.92
C SER A 5 12.63 17.34 -34.80
N ASN A 6 12.74 16.81 -33.61
CA ASN A 6 13.34 17.48 -32.46
C ASN A 6 13.93 16.44 -31.50
N PHE A 7 15.05 16.78 -30.86
CA PHE A 7 15.66 15.96 -29.83
C PHE A 7 16.33 16.85 -28.79
N LYS A 8 15.97 16.67 -27.52
CA LYS A 8 16.51 17.45 -26.40
C LYS A 8 16.84 16.49 -25.28
N ILE A 9 18.07 16.57 -24.76
CA ILE A 9 18.49 15.86 -23.56
C ILE A 9 18.34 16.78 -22.35
N ARG A 10 17.90 16.24 -21.24
CA ARG A 10 17.76 16.94 -19.96
C ARG A 10 18.54 16.20 -18.88
N GLY A 11 19.12 16.95 -17.97
CA GLY A 11 19.75 16.41 -16.78
C GLY A 11 19.67 17.42 -15.66
N THR A 12 19.20 16.97 -14.50
CA THR A 12 19.13 17.81 -13.30
C THR A 12 19.67 17.07 -12.10
N TYR A 13 20.37 17.80 -11.23
CA TYR A 13 20.75 17.35 -9.91
C TYR A 13 20.45 18.44 -8.90
N GLY A 14 19.83 18.08 -7.79
CA GLY A 14 19.46 19.04 -6.75
C GLY A 14 19.36 18.42 -5.38
N LEU A 15 19.45 19.28 -4.37
CA LEU A 15 19.25 18.96 -2.97
C LEU A 15 17.96 19.62 -2.49
N VAL A 16 17.13 18.84 -1.79
CA VAL A 16 15.87 19.34 -1.22
C VAL A 16 15.84 18.96 0.25
N GLY A 17 15.74 19.96 1.12
CA GLY A 17 15.56 19.77 2.56
C GLY A 17 14.07 19.56 2.90
N ASN A 18 13.80 18.74 3.92
CA ASN A 18 12.49 18.55 4.53
C ASN A 18 12.61 18.63 6.04
N ASP A 19 11.85 19.53 6.64
CA ASP A 19 11.76 19.74 8.09
C ASP A 19 10.47 19.19 8.72
N GLN A 20 9.61 18.58 7.90
CA GLN A 20 8.35 17.98 8.35
C GLN A 20 8.52 16.51 8.71
N TYR A 21 8.76 16.23 9.98
CA TYR A 21 8.98 14.86 10.48
C TYR A 21 7.69 14.10 10.83
N GLY A 22 6.53 14.77 10.83
CA GLY A 22 5.27 14.20 11.29
C GLY A 22 5.19 14.00 12.81
N TYR A 23 6.07 14.61 13.57
CA TYR A 23 6.11 14.57 15.04
C TYR A 23 5.73 15.90 15.65
N GLU A 24 5.65 15.91 17.01
CA GLU A 24 5.37 17.11 17.80
C GLU A 24 6.43 18.19 17.61
N ARG A 25 6.04 19.43 17.86
CA ARG A 25 6.98 20.57 17.89
C ARG A 25 8.03 20.38 18.98
N PHE A 26 9.20 21.00 18.81
CA PHE A 26 10.31 20.97 19.76
C PHE A 26 10.85 19.54 20.02
N ILE A 27 10.90 18.71 18.98
CA ILE A 27 11.34 17.31 19.07
C ILE A 27 12.77 17.16 19.63
N TYR A 28 13.60 18.21 19.57
CA TYR A 28 14.93 18.27 20.13
C TYR A 28 14.96 18.35 21.66
N ARG A 29 13.82 18.72 22.30
CA ARG A 29 13.67 18.79 23.75
C ARG A 29 13.26 17.45 24.31
N GLU A 30 13.63 17.23 25.58
CA GLU A 30 13.09 16.13 26.36
C GLU A 30 11.59 16.33 26.66
N ASP A 31 10.90 15.23 26.83
CA ASP A 31 9.51 15.19 27.31
C ASP A 31 9.46 14.32 28.57
N VAL A 32 9.03 14.93 29.68
CA VAL A 32 8.98 14.32 31.00
C VAL A 32 7.53 14.19 31.45
N ALA A 33 7.10 12.94 31.68
CA ALA A 33 5.84 12.67 32.38
C ALA A 33 6.07 12.82 33.89
N LEU A 34 5.23 13.60 34.56
CA LEU A 34 5.32 13.76 36.01
C LEU A 34 4.80 12.54 36.77
N THR A 35 3.95 11.74 36.11
CA THR A 35 3.37 10.50 36.65
C THR A 35 3.20 9.46 35.57
N GLY A 36 3.29 8.18 35.91
CA GLY A 36 2.91 7.07 35.01
C GLY A 36 4.06 6.39 34.25
N ASN A 37 5.16 7.06 33.95
CA ASN A 37 6.28 6.50 33.18
C ASN A 37 7.52 6.16 34.00
N GLY A 38 7.50 6.47 35.28
CA GLY A 38 8.53 6.13 36.24
C GLY A 38 7.92 5.62 37.53
N GLY A 39 8.74 5.20 38.46
CA GLY A 39 8.29 4.76 39.74
C GLY A 39 9.08 3.56 40.26
N PHE A 40 8.64 3.00 41.35
CA PHE A 40 9.25 1.82 41.95
C PHE A 40 8.19 0.86 42.52
N THR A 41 8.53 -0.39 42.56
CA THR A 41 7.69 -1.43 43.13
C THR A 41 8.36 -1.94 44.41
N THR A 42 7.61 -2.02 45.50
CA THR A 42 8.05 -2.52 46.81
C THR A 42 7.07 -3.56 47.33
N GLY A 43 7.51 -4.35 48.31
CA GLY A 43 6.69 -5.39 48.96
C GLY A 43 7.31 -6.76 48.90
N LEU A 44 6.65 -7.76 49.47
CA LEU A 44 7.04 -9.15 49.49
C LEU A 44 6.43 -9.89 48.27
N PRO A 45 7.01 -11.00 47.80
CA PRO A 45 6.43 -11.82 46.77
C PRO A 45 4.95 -12.14 47.02
N GLY A 46 4.09 -11.80 46.05
CA GLY A 46 2.63 -11.93 46.18
C GLY A 46 1.91 -10.73 46.75
N ASN A 47 2.62 -9.70 47.26
CA ASN A 47 2.02 -8.48 47.80
C ASN A 47 2.84 -7.25 47.41
N PHE A 48 2.97 -7.00 46.12
CA PHE A 48 3.70 -5.84 45.60
C PHE A 48 2.84 -4.59 45.53
N VAL A 49 3.41 -3.47 45.95
CA VAL A 49 2.82 -2.14 45.79
C VAL A 49 3.68 -1.35 44.80
N THR A 50 3.05 -0.85 43.76
CA THR A 50 3.73 -0.02 42.76
C THR A 50 3.38 1.45 42.97
N TYR A 51 4.40 2.27 43.13
CA TYR A 51 4.29 3.72 43.25
C TYR A 51 4.66 4.35 41.90
N SER A 52 3.75 5.11 41.32
CA SER A 52 4.03 5.89 40.12
C SER A 52 4.91 7.09 40.45
N GLY A 53 5.83 7.38 39.53
CA GLY A 53 6.75 8.52 39.65
C GLY A 53 6.99 9.21 38.30
N PRO A 54 7.82 10.26 38.28
CA PRO A 54 8.21 10.93 37.07
C PRO A 54 9.10 10.01 36.19
N GLY A 55 8.98 10.16 34.91
CA GLY A 55 9.80 9.43 33.93
C GLY A 55 9.85 10.15 32.58
N TRP A 56 10.73 9.73 31.72
CA TRP A 56 10.86 10.31 30.37
C TRP A 56 9.95 9.59 29.38
N ASN A 57 9.14 10.36 28.65
CA ASN A 57 8.47 9.92 27.45
C ASN A 57 9.45 9.91 26.25
N ARG A 58 10.35 10.91 26.24
CA ARG A 58 11.32 11.12 25.19
C ARG A 58 12.58 11.79 25.74
N LEU A 59 13.74 11.26 25.37
CA LEU A 59 15.01 11.93 25.64
C LEU A 59 15.29 13.03 24.62
N ARG A 60 16.01 14.06 25.05
CA ARG A 60 16.45 15.14 24.17
C ARG A 60 17.41 14.64 23.09
N ASN A 61 17.35 15.28 21.93
CA ASN A 61 18.36 15.14 20.89
C ASN A 61 18.70 16.52 20.32
N GLU A 62 19.88 17.01 20.61
CA GLU A 62 20.36 18.32 20.15
C GLU A 62 20.81 18.30 18.68
N ASN A 63 21.05 17.11 18.10
CA ASN A 63 21.55 16.93 16.75
C ASN A 63 20.45 16.67 15.72
N VAL A 64 19.24 17.16 15.97
CA VAL A 64 18.15 17.05 14.99
C VAL A 64 18.47 17.94 13.80
N SER A 65 18.46 17.35 12.60
CA SER A 65 18.70 18.04 11.35
C SER A 65 17.61 17.72 10.32
N TRP A 66 17.55 18.48 9.26
CA TRP A 66 16.64 18.24 8.16
C TRP A 66 16.97 16.92 7.45
N GLU A 67 15.93 16.27 6.95
CA GLU A 67 16.07 15.24 5.93
C GLU A 67 16.54 15.90 4.63
N VAL A 68 17.45 15.24 3.92
CA VAL A 68 17.99 15.74 2.65
C VAL A 68 17.73 14.74 1.53
N GLY A 69 16.98 15.18 0.55
CA GLY A 69 16.76 14.45 -0.71
C GLY A 69 17.78 14.86 -1.76
N HIS A 70 18.64 13.93 -2.16
CA HIS A 70 19.54 14.07 -3.31
C HIS A 70 18.83 13.53 -4.54
N LYS A 71 18.43 14.42 -5.44
CA LYS A 71 17.63 14.07 -6.63
C LYS A 71 18.46 14.19 -7.89
N LEU A 72 18.52 13.10 -8.65
CA LEU A 72 19.12 13.03 -9.98
C LEU A 72 18.03 12.62 -10.96
N ASP A 73 17.89 13.39 -12.01
CA ASP A 73 16.97 13.13 -13.11
C ASP A 73 17.72 13.26 -14.44
N LEU A 74 17.54 12.26 -15.31
CA LEU A 74 18.13 12.20 -16.64
C LEU A 74 17.03 11.83 -17.62
N GLY A 75 16.77 12.69 -18.60
CA GLY A 75 15.69 12.48 -19.51
C GLY A 75 15.97 12.98 -20.92
N PHE A 76 15.03 12.69 -21.80
CA PHE A 76 15.02 13.24 -23.13
C PHE A 76 13.60 13.53 -23.62
N ASP A 77 13.48 14.54 -24.46
CA ASP A 77 12.30 14.83 -25.26
C ASP A 77 12.65 14.58 -26.72
N MET A 78 11.85 13.77 -27.41
CA MET A 78 12.07 13.43 -28.81
C MET A 78 10.77 13.57 -29.59
N GLN A 79 10.84 14.26 -30.74
CA GLN A 79 9.75 14.31 -31.68
C GLN A 79 10.14 13.59 -32.96
N LEU A 80 9.31 12.64 -33.39
CA LEU A 80 9.50 11.87 -34.62
C LEU A 80 8.40 12.20 -35.63
N PHE A 81 8.79 12.32 -36.90
CA PHE A 81 7.88 12.54 -38.04
C PHE A 81 6.94 13.75 -37.88
N ASN A 82 7.26 14.72 -37.01
CA ASN A 82 6.39 15.85 -36.61
C ASN A 82 5.01 15.38 -36.08
N ALA A 83 4.92 14.18 -35.53
CA ALA A 83 3.64 13.60 -35.15
C ALA A 83 3.70 12.77 -33.84
N LEU A 84 4.87 12.27 -33.48
CA LEU A 84 5.06 11.43 -32.30
C LEU A 84 6.03 12.11 -31.35
N ASP A 85 5.52 12.54 -30.20
CA ASP A 85 6.29 13.08 -29.10
C ASP A 85 6.51 12.03 -28.03
N ILE A 86 7.76 11.84 -27.64
CA ILE A 86 8.18 10.90 -26.59
C ILE A 86 8.96 11.70 -25.56
N THR A 87 8.53 11.64 -24.32
CA THR A 87 9.26 12.12 -23.15
C THR A 87 9.64 10.94 -22.28
N PHE A 88 10.88 10.87 -21.89
CA PHE A 88 11.38 9.82 -20.99
C PHE A 88 12.27 10.45 -19.94
N ASP A 89 12.04 10.10 -18.68
CA ASP A 89 12.83 10.54 -17.54
C ASP A 89 13.19 9.35 -16.66
N TRP A 90 14.45 9.13 -16.43
CA TRP A 90 14.96 8.23 -15.41
C TRP A 90 15.35 9.03 -14.19
N PHE A 91 14.87 8.65 -13.02
CA PHE A 91 15.14 9.35 -11.78
C PHE A 91 15.74 8.45 -10.70
N ARG A 92 16.54 9.08 -9.85
CA ARG A 92 17.03 8.48 -8.61
C ARG A 92 17.02 9.53 -7.52
N GLU A 93 16.30 9.26 -6.43
CA GLU A 93 16.34 10.04 -5.20
C GLU A 93 17.00 9.21 -4.10
N ARG A 94 17.99 9.77 -3.43
CA ARG A 94 18.55 9.25 -2.18
C ARG A 94 18.19 10.22 -1.07
N ARG A 95 17.30 9.82 -0.18
CA ARG A 95 16.88 10.60 0.98
C ARG A 95 17.67 10.13 2.18
N THR A 96 18.46 11.03 2.77
CA THR A 96 19.31 10.79 3.93
C THR A 96 18.81 11.56 5.14
N ASN A 97 19.36 11.24 6.31
CA ASN A 97 19.00 11.89 7.57
C ASN A 97 17.50 11.78 7.91
N ILE A 98 16.85 10.70 7.51
CA ILE A 98 15.44 10.48 7.81
C ILE A 98 15.31 10.28 9.33
N PHE A 99 14.43 11.05 9.93
CA PHE A 99 14.19 11.03 11.36
C PHE A 99 13.39 9.80 11.77
N GLN A 100 13.93 9.00 12.69
CA GLN A 100 13.27 7.80 13.19
C GLN A 100 13.55 7.56 14.67
N GLN A 101 12.73 6.71 15.30
CA GLN A 101 13.03 6.19 16.62
C GLN A 101 14.22 5.24 16.55
N LYS A 102 15.14 5.37 17.52
CA LYS A 102 16.29 4.48 17.65
C LYS A 102 15.84 3.17 18.29
N LEU A 103 15.92 2.09 17.53
CA LEU A 103 15.46 0.75 17.94
C LEU A 103 16.60 -0.14 18.44
N SER A 104 17.85 0.25 18.18
CA SER A 104 19.05 -0.51 18.59
C SER A 104 19.36 -0.44 20.09
N ILE A 105 18.57 0.31 20.87
CA ILE A 105 18.76 0.45 22.31
C ILE A 105 18.12 -0.74 23.03
N PRO A 106 18.90 -1.52 23.79
CA PRO A 106 18.37 -2.67 24.50
C PRO A 106 17.40 -2.25 25.64
N ASN A 107 16.33 -3.01 25.80
CA ASN A 107 15.30 -2.74 26.82
C ASN A 107 15.83 -2.84 28.27
N TYR A 108 16.90 -3.61 28.51
CA TYR A 108 17.50 -3.75 29.86
C TYR A 108 18.13 -2.47 30.39
N LEU A 109 18.31 -1.46 29.54
CA LEU A 109 18.75 -0.13 29.99
C LEU A 109 17.68 0.67 30.71
N GLY A 110 16.50 0.11 30.92
CA GLY A 110 15.39 0.77 31.59
C GLY A 110 14.69 1.85 30.74
N THR A 111 14.98 1.90 29.44
CA THR A 111 14.44 2.88 28.49
C THR A 111 13.24 2.35 27.69
N ALA A 112 12.64 1.24 28.10
CA ALA A 112 11.57 0.58 27.36
C ALA A 112 10.38 1.51 27.03
N ASN A 113 10.08 2.46 27.93
CA ASN A 113 9.02 3.45 27.76
C ASN A 113 9.52 4.82 27.26
N THR A 114 10.84 4.99 27.09
CA THR A 114 11.47 6.24 26.71
C THR A 114 11.86 6.22 25.25
N LYS A 115 11.26 7.07 24.44
CA LYS A 115 11.59 7.15 23.02
C LYS A 115 12.84 7.99 22.80
N ILE A 116 13.75 7.46 22.00
CA ILE A 116 14.97 8.16 21.57
C ILE A 116 14.89 8.26 20.07
N TYR A 117 15.07 9.45 19.54
CA TYR A 117 14.97 9.70 18.10
C TYR A 117 16.27 10.25 17.53
N GLY A 118 16.46 10.08 16.24
CA GLY A 118 17.60 10.66 15.52
C GLY A 118 17.41 10.61 14.01
N ASN A 119 18.26 11.30 13.29
CA ASN A 119 18.33 11.30 11.83
C ASN A 119 19.17 10.10 11.37
N LEU A 120 18.60 8.90 11.41
CA LEU A 120 19.32 7.62 11.35
C LEU A 120 19.04 6.82 10.07
N ALA A 121 17.93 7.09 9.36
CA ALA A 121 17.52 6.25 8.24
C ALA A 121 17.84 6.88 6.88
N GLU A 122 17.89 5.99 5.88
CA GLU A 122 18.09 6.36 4.49
C GLU A 122 17.19 5.52 3.59
N VAL A 123 16.62 6.17 2.58
CA VAL A 123 15.79 5.52 1.55
C VAL A 123 16.29 5.91 0.17
N ILE A 124 16.41 4.93 -0.71
CA ILE A 124 16.70 5.14 -2.13
C ILE A 124 15.44 4.85 -2.91
N ASN A 125 15.01 5.80 -3.72
CA ASN A 125 13.93 5.68 -4.68
C ASN A 125 14.48 5.81 -6.09
N LYS A 126 14.08 4.91 -7.01
CA LYS A 126 14.49 4.95 -8.40
C LYS A 126 13.40 4.43 -9.31
N GLY A 127 13.36 4.97 -10.50
CA GLY A 127 12.35 4.57 -11.47
C GLY A 127 12.52 5.30 -12.80
N PHE A 128 11.49 5.23 -13.59
CA PHE A 128 11.38 6.01 -14.81
C PHE A 128 9.94 6.37 -15.09
N ASP A 129 9.76 7.50 -15.73
CA ASP A 129 8.52 8.01 -16.27
C ASP A 129 8.61 8.10 -17.79
N MET A 130 7.55 7.75 -18.48
CA MET A 130 7.45 7.83 -19.94
C MET A 130 6.10 8.41 -20.33
N ALA A 131 6.11 9.37 -21.25
CA ALA A 131 4.92 9.87 -21.90
C ALA A 131 5.09 9.77 -23.42
N VAL A 132 4.03 9.35 -24.08
CA VAL A 132 3.96 9.21 -25.55
C VAL A 132 2.71 9.89 -26.03
N ASN A 133 2.87 10.85 -26.95
CA ASN A 133 1.75 11.53 -27.60
C ASN A 133 1.93 11.41 -29.12
N TYR A 134 0.95 10.86 -29.77
CA TYR A 134 0.88 10.79 -31.21
C TYR A 134 -0.32 11.58 -31.69
N SER A 135 -0.11 12.48 -32.65
CA SER A 135 -1.19 13.26 -33.27
C SER A 135 -0.91 13.43 -34.75
N LYS A 136 -1.80 12.93 -35.57
CA LYS A 136 -1.67 13.05 -37.02
C LYS A 136 -3.01 13.20 -37.70
N ARG A 137 -3.12 14.20 -38.55
CA ARG A 137 -4.19 14.29 -39.54
C ARG A 137 -3.78 13.50 -40.77
N ILE A 138 -4.46 12.40 -41.04
CA ILE A 138 -4.16 11.51 -42.16
C ILE A 138 -4.62 12.12 -43.46
N ASN A 139 -5.83 12.66 -43.46
CA ASN A 139 -6.43 13.38 -44.56
C ASN A 139 -7.45 14.42 -44.03
N ASN A 140 -8.24 15.03 -44.91
CA ASN A 140 -9.24 16.04 -44.50
C ASN A 140 -10.33 15.48 -43.59
N ASP A 141 -10.60 14.18 -43.68
CA ASP A 141 -11.69 13.52 -42.96
C ASP A 141 -11.23 12.73 -41.74
N LEU A 142 -9.95 12.33 -41.66
CA LEU A 142 -9.45 11.42 -40.65
C LEU A 142 -8.29 12.04 -39.85
N SER A 143 -8.47 12.14 -38.55
CA SER A 143 -7.44 12.45 -37.59
C SER A 143 -7.32 11.34 -36.53
N ILE A 144 -6.10 11.03 -36.13
CA ILE A 144 -5.80 10.01 -35.11
C ILE A 144 -4.93 10.64 -34.06
N GLN A 145 -5.28 10.40 -32.80
CA GLN A 145 -4.47 10.79 -31.64
C GLN A 145 -4.30 9.57 -30.74
N PHE A 146 -3.19 9.49 -30.10
CA PHE A 146 -2.91 8.52 -29.03
C PHE A 146 -2.11 9.19 -27.94
N GLN A 147 -2.50 8.99 -26.70
CA GLN A 147 -1.71 9.40 -25.55
C GLN A 147 -1.45 8.19 -24.67
N GLY A 148 -0.25 8.13 -24.11
CA GLY A 148 0.14 7.08 -23.20
C GLY A 148 1.10 7.60 -22.15
N THR A 149 0.94 7.15 -20.91
CA THR A 149 1.85 7.43 -19.80
C THR A 149 2.19 6.12 -19.09
N PHE A 150 3.42 6.01 -18.63
CA PHE A 150 3.88 4.86 -17.88
C PHE A 150 4.88 5.30 -16.82
N THR A 151 4.65 4.93 -15.56
CA THR A 151 5.54 5.16 -14.43
C THR A 151 5.93 3.83 -13.82
N TYR A 152 7.22 3.63 -13.64
CA TYR A 152 7.77 2.58 -12.79
C TYR A 152 8.56 3.20 -11.65
N ASN A 153 8.20 2.85 -10.41
CA ASN A 153 8.84 3.37 -9.21
C ASN A 153 9.15 2.25 -8.22
N ASN A 154 10.36 2.19 -7.70
CA ASN A 154 10.76 1.23 -6.69
C ASN A 154 11.67 1.86 -5.65
N ASN A 155 11.19 1.93 -4.43
CA ASN A 155 11.98 2.41 -3.30
C ASN A 155 12.57 1.24 -2.49
N LYS A 156 13.62 1.54 -1.75
CA LYS A 156 14.29 0.60 -0.86
C LYS A 156 14.86 1.36 0.34
N ILE A 157 14.59 0.87 1.53
CA ILE A 157 15.25 1.33 2.75
C ILE A 157 16.70 0.85 2.70
N SER A 158 17.65 1.76 2.57
CA SER A 158 19.08 1.44 2.50
C SER A 158 19.76 1.41 3.86
N VAL A 159 19.32 2.27 4.78
CA VAL A 159 19.78 2.29 6.17
C VAL A 159 18.56 2.39 7.08
N TYR A 160 18.52 1.59 8.11
CA TYR A 160 17.49 1.61 9.14
C TYR A 160 18.08 1.17 10.48
N ASP A 161 17.71 1.82 11.57
CA ASP A 161 18.12 1.41 12.90
C ASP A 161 17.23 0.24 13.39
N GLU A 162 17.74 -0.98 13.27
CA GLU A 162 16.99 -2.20 13.59
C GLU A 162 17.17 -2.61 15.05
N ALA A 163 16.15 -3.20 15.64
CA ALA A 163 16.25 -3.80 16.96
C ALA A 163 17.26 -4.96 16.96
N PRO A 164 18.10 -5.09 18.01
CA PRO A 164 19.05 -6.19 18.14
C PRO A 164 18.34 -7.55 18.12
N GLY A 165 18.93 -8.50 17.42
CA GLY A 165 18.43 -9.87 17.37
C GLY A 165 17.23 -10.12 16.44
N LYS A 166 16.76 -9.11 15.71
CA LYS A 166 15.67 -9.25 14.75
C LYS A 166 16.08 -10.22 13.62
N ARG A 167 15.15 -11.10 13.22
CA ARG A 167 15.38 -12.03 12.09
C ARG A 167 15.62 -11.24 10.79
N GLU A 168 16.46 -11.78 9.91
CA GLU A 168 16.77 -11.13 8.63
C GLU A 168 15.51 -10.90 7.75
N ALA A 169 14.59 -11.87 7.77
CA ALA A 169 13.32 -11.75 7.04
C ALA A 169 12.47 -10.57 7.52
N MET A 170 12.56 -10.22 8.81
CA MET A 170 11.80 -9.15 9.46
C MET A 170 12.49 -7.79 9.44
N LYS A 171 13.74 -7.70 8.99
CA LYS A 171 14.42 -6.42 8.89
C LYS A 171 13.76 -5.53 7.86
N SER A 172 13.59 -4.27 8.20
CA SER A 172 13.07 -3.23 7.30
C SER A 172 14.12 -2.81 6.27
N GLN A 173 15.40 -2.86 6.67
CA GLN A 173 16.51 -2.59 5.76
C GLN A 173 16.48 -3.57 4.58
N GLY A 174 16.64 -3.05 3.39
CA GLY A 174 16.57 -3.83 2.16
C GLY A 174 15.17 -4.01 1.59
N LYS A 175 14.11 -3.68 2.33
CA LYS A 175 12.72 -3.79 1.90
C LYS A 175 12.18 -2.45 1.38
N ASN A 176 10.98 -2.48 0.81
CA ASN A 176 10.26 -1.29 0.39
C ASN A 176 9.67 -0.56 1.60
N VAL A 177 9.59 0.77 1.58
CA VAL A 177 8.97 1.57 2.65
C VAL A 177 7.52 1.14 2.93
N ASN A 178 6.80 0.79 1.86
CA ASN A 178 5.39 0.38 1.94
C ASN A 178 5.22 -1.15 1.94
N THR A 179 6.18 -1.87 2.53
CA THR A 179 6.09 -3.32 2.68
C THR A 179 4.92 -3.70 3.59
N VAL A 180 4.09 -4.58 3.09
CA VAL A 180 3.02 -5.21 3.88
C VAL A 180 3.63 -6.40 4.61
N TRP A 181 3.61 -6.33 5.93
CA TRP A 181 4.08 -7.38 6.82
C TRP A 181 2.91 -8.24 7.29
N GLY A 182 3.13 -9.52 7.48
CA GLY A 182 2.11 -10.42 8.00
C GLY A 182 2.56 -11.87 8.02
N TYR A 183 1.62 -12.74 8.36
CA TYR A 183 1.85 -14.18 8.55
C TYR A 183 1.57 -14.94 7.26
N VAL A 184 2.33 -16.03 7.04
CA VAL A 184 2.03 -16.98 5.97
C VAL A 184 0.92 -17.90 6.45
N ALA A 185 -0.20 -17.93 5.73
CA ALA A 185 -1.30 -18.82 6.01
C ALA A 185 -1.19 -20.10 5.20
N ASN A 186 -1.57 -21.24 5.81
CA ASN A 186 -1.65 -22.56 5.19
C ASN A 186 -3.07 -23.15 5.35
N GLY A 187 -4.06 -22.44 4.82
CA GLY A 187 -5.46 -22.83 4.92
C GLY A 187 -6.11 -22.62 6.29
N LEU A 188 -7.10 -23.43 6.60
CA LEU A 188 -7.86 -23.41 7.85
C LEU A 188 -7.62 -24.69 8.62
N TYR A 189 -7.75 -24.65 9.94
CA TYR A 189 -7.75 -25.85 10.76
C TYR A 189 -8.97 -26.71 10.44
N ILE A 190 -8.77 -28.01 10.20
CA ILE A 190 -9.84 -28.95 9.80
C ILE A 190 -10.65 -29.39 11.01
N ASP A 191 -9.94 -29.86 12.05
CA ASP A 191 -10.53 -30.43 13.25
C ASP A 191 -9.67 -30.15 14.50
N LYS A 192 -10.09 -30.67 15.65
CA LYS A 192 -9.37 -30.49 16.92
C LYS A 192 -8.00 -31.19 16.94
N ALA A 193 -7.82 -32.27 16.19
CA ALA A 193 -6.53 -32.96 16.10
C ALA A 193 -5.55 -32.12 15.26
N ASP A 194 -6.02 -31.50 14.17
CA ASP A 194 -5.23 -30.55 13.37
C ASP A 194 -4.79 -29.33 14.21
N VAL A 195 -5.67 -28.79 15.05
CA VAL A 195 -5.30 -27.73 16.00
C VAL A 195 -4.22 -28.17 16.97
N ALA A 196 -4.35 -29.38 17.54
CA ALA A 196 -3.41 -29.90 18.54
C ALA A 196 -2.03 -30.26 17.96
N ASN A 197 -1.98 -30.65 16.68
CA ASN A 197 -0.75 -31.09 16.00
C ASN A 197 0.01 -29.96 15.28
N ASN A 198 -0.46 -28.72 15.34
CA ASN A 198 0.17 -27.56 14.71
C ASN A 198 0.73 -26.58 15.75
N PRO A 199 1.61 -25.65 15.36
CA PRO A 199 2.18 -24.65 16.26
C PRO A 199 1.11 -23.90 17.06
N THR A 200 1.38 -23.68 18.34
CA THR A 200 0.49 -22.89 19.20
C THR A 200 0.58 -21.42 18.84
N SER A 201 -0.54 -20.71 18.83
CA SER A 201 -0.54 -19.29 18.48
C SER A 201 -0.77 -18.41 19.70
N THR A 202 0.01 -17.33 19.80
CA THR A 202 -0.13 -16.28 20.81
C THR A 202 -0.90 -15.06 20.28
N LEU A 203 -1.37 -15.10 19.04
CA LEU A 203 -2.02 -13.96 18.37
C LEU A 203 -3.47 -13.76 18.77
N GLY A 204 -4.10 -14.83 19.27
CA GLY A 204 -5.52 -14.86 19.56
C GLY A 204 -5.87 -14.29 20.93
N ASN A 205 -7.09 -13.77 21.04
CA ASN A 205 -7.76 -13.40 22.28
C ASN A 205 -8.83 -14.42 22.68
N ILE A 206 -9.08 -15.39 21.82
CA ILE A 206 -9.98 -16.54 22.04
C ILE A 206 -9.25 -17.84 21.68
N ALA A 207 -9.73 -18.96 22.21
CA ALA A 207 -9.14 -20.27 21.90
C ALA A 207 -9.27 -20.59 20.41
N ILE A 208 -8.19 -21.08 19.83
CA ILE A 208 -8.16 -21.56 18.45
C ILE A 208 -9.05 -22.79 18.32
N ALA A 209 -9.80 -22.84 17.23
CA ALA A 209 -10.72 -23.93 16.95
C ALA A 209 -10.71 -24.27 15.43
N PRO A 210 -11.28 -25.42 15.05
CA PRO A 210 -11.50 -25.75 13.65
C PRO A 210 -12.16 -24.58 12.90
N GLY A 211 -11.70 -24.31 11.67
CA GLY A 211 -12.13 -23.18 10.86
C GLY A 211 -11.40 -21.87 11.10
N ASP A 212 -10.49 -21.79 12.08
CA ASP A 212 -9.57 -20.66 12.21
C ASP A 212 -8.41 -20.77 11.20
N ILE A 213 -7.79 -19.65 10.88
CA ILE A 213 -6.66 -19.61 9.94
C ILE A 213 -5.45 -20.29 10.55
N LYS A 214 -4.85 -21.21 9.80
CA LYS A 214 -3.62 -21.90 10.18
C LYS A 214 -2.41 -21.14 9.65
N TYR A 215 -1.54 -20.69 10.55
CA TYR A 215 -0.32 -19.97 10.19
C TYR A 215 0.90 -20.89 10.22
N VAL A 216 1.90 -20.53 9.41
CA VAL A 216 3.17 -21.25 9.31
C VAL A 216 4.17 -20.63 10.28
N ASP A 217 4.70 -21.44 11.18
CA ASP A 217 5.84 -21.12 12.02
C ASP A 217 7.06 -20.81 11.12
N GLN A 218 7.79 -19.77 11.45
CA GLN A 218 8.94 -19.32 10.69
C GLN A 218 10.22 -19.58 11.47
N PRO A 219 11.27 -20.06 10.81
CA PRO A 219 12.51 -20.38 11.52
C PRO A 219 13.10 -19.10 12.13
N ASP A 220 13.71 -19.26 13.30
CA ASP A 220 14.47 -18.21 13.96
C ASP A 220 15.76 -17.88 13.16
N ARG A 221 16.63 -17.02 13.72
CA ARG A 221 17.91 -16.66 13.09
C ARG A 221 18.91 -17.81 12.95
N ASN A 222 18.72 -18.91 13.70
CA ASN A 222 19.54 -20.10 13.64
C ASN A 222 18.97 -21.16 12.69
N GLY A 223 17.78 -20.93 12.14
CA GLY A 223 17.06 -21.86 11.29
C GLY A 223 16.18 -22.84 12.04
N GLU A 224 15.95 -22.64 13.34
CA GLU A 224 15.15 -23.53 14.19
C GLU A 224 13.70 -23.03 14.31
N TYR A 225 12.76 -23.95 14.41
CA TYR A 225 11.33 -23.69 14.62
C TYR A 225 11.00 -23.86 16.09
N ASP A 226 10.33 -22.89 16.69
CA ASP A 226 9.98 -22.93 18.11
C ASP A 226 8.60 -23.56 18.41
N GLY A 227 7.84 -23.93 17.38
CA GLY A 227 6.51 -24.51 17.48
C GLY A 227 5.44 -23.53 17.94
N ARG A 228 5.67 -22.22 17.78
CA ARG A 228 4.76 -21.16 18.23
C ARG A 228 4.60 -20.12 17.15
N ILE A 229 3.39 -19.59 17.01
CA ILE A 229 3.13 -18.43 16.15
C ILE A 229 3.10 -17.17 17.02
N THR A 230 4.06 -16.30 16.79
CA THR A 230 4.30 -15.08 17.57
C THR A 230 4.46 -13.87 16.64
N ALA A 231 4.73 -12.70 17.21
CA ALA A 231 5.05 -11.50 16.39
C ALA A 231 6.32 -11.70 15.53
N ASP A 232 7.18 -12.63 15.90
CA ASP A 232 8.44 -12.90 15.21
C ASP A 232 8.25 -13.73 13.92
N ASP A 233 7.06 -14.28 13.65
CA ASP A 233 6.78 -15.08 12.46
C ASP A 233 6.32 -14.26 11.25
N GLN A 234 6.30 -12.95 11.37
CA GLN A 234 5.95 -12.09 10.27
C GLN A 234 7.00 -12.11 9.17
N VAL A 235 6.52 -12.03 7.92
CA VAL A 235 7.34 -11.95 6.71
C VAL A 235 6.83 -10.84 5.79
N PRO A 236 7.66 -10.35 4.84
CA PRO A 236 7.19 -9.40 3.83
C PRO A 236 6.28 -10.10 2.82
N LEU A 237 5.01 -9.72 2.79
CA LEU A 237 3.99 -10.32 1.91
C LEU A 237 3.85 -9.59 0.56
N GLY A 238 4.24 -8.32 0.49
CA GLY A 238 4.10 -7.52 -0.72
C GLY A 238 4.26 -6.03 -0.45
N VAL A 239 3.80 -5.21 -1.37
CA VAL A 239 3.83 -3.74 -1.26
C VAL A 239 2.44 -3.16 -1.45
N SER A 240 2.05 -2.21 -0.58
CA SER A 240 0.71 -1.60 -0.61
C SER A 240 0.58 -0.43 -1.60
N VAL A 241 1.70 0.14 -2.04
CA VAL A 241 1.73 1.20 -3.05
C VAL A 241 2.15 0.61 -4.39
N PRO A 242 1.44 0.90 -5.49
CA PRO A 242 1.76 0.34 -6.79
C PRO A 242 3.14 0.79 -7.27
N LYS A 243 3.93 -0.16 -7.78
CA LYS A 243 5.21 0.14 -8.44
C LYS A 243 5.04 0.55 -9.90
N ILE A 244 3.93 0.17 -10.51
CA ILE A 244 3.60 0.45 -11.90
C ILE A 244 2.27 1.20 -11.94
N ILE A 245 2.27 2.35 -12.64
CA ILE A 245 1.06 3.11 -12.95
C ILE A 245 1.12 3.43 -14.46
N TYR A 246 0.01 3.25 -15.15
CA TYR A 246 -0.05 3.52 -16.57
C TYR A 246 -1.43 4.01 -17.00
N GLY A 247 -1.45 4.80 -18.06
CA GLY A 247 -2.67 5.22 -18.72
C GLY A 247 -2.43 5.35 -20.22
N PHE A 248 -3.43 5.02 -21.02
CA PHE A 248 -3.36 5.19 -22.46
C PHE A 248 -4.75 5.35 -23.08
N GLY A 249 -4.80 6.06 -24.18
CA GLY A 249 -6.06 6.29 -24.85
C GLY A 249 -5.90 6.72 -26.31
N PRO A 250 -6.48 5.99 -27.26
CA PRO A 250 -6.68 6.46 -28.62
C PRO A 250 -7.87 7.40 -28.72
N SER A 251 -7.76 8.36 -29.64
CA SER A 251 -8.87 9.20 -30.09
C SER A 251 -8.85 9.27 -31.63
N VAL A 252 -10.03 9.21 -32.22
CA VAL A 252 -10.19 9.20 -33.67
C VAL A 252 -11.28 10.20 -34.05
N GLY A 253 -10.96 11.15 -34.93
CA GLY A 253 -11.94 12.01 -35.60
C GLY A 253 -12.11 11.52 -37.05
N TYR A 254 -13.35 11.22 -37.44
CA TYR A 254 -13.67 10.83 -38.80
C TYR A 254 -14.90 11.64 -39.30
N LYS A 255 -14.65 12.54 -40.23
CA LYS A 255 -15.66 13.50 -40.71
C LYS A 255 -16.31 14.27 -39.55
N ASN A 256 -17.55 14.00 -39.31
CA ASN A 256 -18.35 14.65 -38.24
C ASN A 256 -18.34 13.83 -36.93
N TRP A 257 -17.76 12.65 -36.93
CA TRP A 257 -17.68 11.78 -35.75
C TRP A 257 -16.36 11.96 -35.02
N ASP A 258 -16.42 11.95 -33.70
CA ASP A 258 -15.26 11.81 -32.84
C ASP A 258 -15.49 10.69 -31.82
N PHE A 259 -14.44 9.94 -31.59
CA PHE A 259 -14.43 8.85 -30.63
C PHE A 259 -13.16 8.93 -29.81
N SER A 260 -13.27 8.77 -28.50
CA SER A 260 -12.13 8.67 -27.61
C SER A 260 -12.36 7.67 -26.49
N VAL A 261 -11.30 6.98 -26.09
CA VAL A 261 -11.27 6.14 -24.91
C VAL A 261 -9.99 6.40 -24.12
N PHE A 262 -10.08 6.24 -22.81
CA PHE A 262 -8.91 6.31 -21.94
C PHE A 262 -8.93 5.18 -20.92
N PHE A 263 -7.86 4.42 -20.91
CA PHE A 263 -7.59 3.36 -19.96
C PHE A 263 -6.60 3.82 -18.91
N GLN A 264 -6.84 3.42 -17.67
CA GLN A 264 -5.93 3.64 -16.54
C GLN A 264 -5.71 2.31 -15.82
N GLY A 265 -4.47 2.06 -15.41
CA GLY A 265 -4.16 0.85 -14.68
C GLY A 265 -3.03 1.02 -13.69
N ARG A 266 -2.92 0.03 -12.83
CA ARG A 266 -1.79 -0.11 -11.90
C ARG A 266 -1.37 -1.57 -11.81
N GLY A 267 -0.10 -1.77 -11.47
CA GLY A 267 0.47 -3.11 -11.31
C GLY A 267 1.43 -3.20 -10.13
N ASN A 268 1.79 -4.42 -9.78
CA ASN A 268 2.72 -4.72 -8.70
C ASN A 268 2.31 -4.03 -7.39
N VAL A 269 1.10 -4.33 -6.92
CA VAL A 269 0.50 -3.81 -5.70
C VAL A 269 -0.27 -4.91 -4.99
N ALA A 270 -0.03 -5.02 -3.70
CA ALA A 270 -0.77 -5.88 -2.80
C ALA A 270 -1.99 -5.14 -2.23
N LEU A 271 -3.09 -5.85 -2.13
CA LEU A 271 -4.33 -5.37 -1.55
C LEU A 271 -4.63 -6.23 -0.33
N MET A 272 -4.41 -5.69 0.87
CA MET A 272 -4.69 -6.37 2.12
C MET A 272 -6.16 -6.15 2.47
N LEU A 273 -6.93 -7.23 2.54
CA LEU A 273 -8.32 -7.17 2.98
C LEU A 273 -8.36 -6.98 4.49
N SER A 274 -9.01 -5.93 4.94
CA SER A 274 -9.33 -5.70 6.34
C SER A 274 -10.82 -5.37 6.47
N ASP A 275 -11.36 -5.50 7.67
CA ASP A 275 -12.75 -5.17 8.00
C ASP A 275 -13.83 -5.97 7.24
N ILE A 276 -13.47 -7.13 6.64
CA ILE A 276 -14.46 -8.04 6.02
C ILE A 276 -15.00 -9.05 7.00
N GLN A 277 -14.30 -9.30 8.07
CA GLN A 277 -14.73 -10.33 9.02
C GLN A 277 -16.00 -9.84 9.72
N PRO A 278 -17.03 -10.65 9.71
CA PRO A 278 -18.19 -10.40 10.54
C PRO A 278 -17.76 -10.66 11.98
N PHE A 279 -17.92 -9.65 12.82
CA PHE A 279 -17.74 -9.81 14.25
C PHE A 279 -19.09 -9.61 14.91
N GLY A 280 -19.36 -10.44 15.89
CA GLY A 280 -20.55 -10.40 16.69
C GLY A 280 -20.80 -9.05 17.35
N SER A 281 -21.43 -9.06 18.47
CA SER A 281 -22.03 -7.90 19.14
C SER A 281 -21.15 -6.64 19.27
N SER A 282 -19.83 -6.78 19.31
CA SER A 282 -18.89 -5.67 19.48
C SER A 282 -18.87 -4.67 18.33
N TYR A 283 -19.11 -5.12 17.10
CA TYR A 283 -19.09 -4.26 15.90
C TYR A 283 -20.45 -4.02 15.29
N ARG A 284 -21.49 -4.78 15.69
CA ARG A 284 -22.88 -4.67 15.20
C ARG A 284 -22.97 -4.60 13.67
N ARG A 285 -22.11 -5.35 12.98
CA ARG A 285 -22.07 -5.41 11.52
C ARG A 285 -22.73 -6.68 11.04
N GLY A 286 -23.47 -6.60 9.94
CA GLY A 286 -23.97 -7.77 9.21
C GLY A 286 -22.82 -8.52 8.55
N VAL A 287 -23.02 -9.80 8.28
CA VAL A 287 -22.17 -10.63 7.44
C VAL A 287 -22.37 -10.20 5.99
N LEU A 288 -21.27 -10.08 5.23
CA LEU A 288 -21.37 -9.84 3.79
C LEU A 288 -21.75 -11.15 3.10
N GLU A 289 -22.67 -11.10 2.11
CA GLU A 289 -23.19 -12.24 1.39
C GLU A 289 -22.08 -13.19 0.92
N PHE A 290 -21.05 -12.67 0.26
CA PHE A 290 -19.94 -13.49 -0.24
C PHE A 290 -19.05 -14.11 0.86
N VAL A 291 -19.12 -13.61 2.10
CA VAL A 291 -18.49 -14.24 3.27
C VAL A 291 -19.36 -15.38 3.77
N ASP A 292 -20.66 -15.15 3.84
CA ASP A 292 -21.63 -16.16 4.25
C ASP A 292 -21.64 -17.37 3.31
N GLU A 293 -21.56 -17.13 1.99
CA GLU A 293 -21.52 -18.17 0.96
C GLU A 293 -20.29 -19.09 1.01
N ASP A 294 -19.13 -18.61 1.50
CA ASP A 294 -17.86 -19.36 1.36
C ASP A 294 -17.03 -19.25 2.66
N HIS A 295 -17.68 -19.33 3.83
CA HIS A 295 -16.98 -19.46 5.11
C HIS A 295 -16.96 -20.91 5.59
N TRP A 296 -15.98 -21.22 6.44
CA TRP A 296 -15.94 -22.49 7.16
C TRP A 296 -17.05 -22.51 8.21
N SER A 297 -17.80 -23.62 8.26
CA SER A 297 -18.78 -23.88 9.32
C SER A 297 -18.79 -25.37 9.70
N PRO A 298 -19.37 -25.74 10.85
CA PRO A 298 -19.52 -27.17 11.22
C PRO A 298 -20.25 -28.01 10.17
N ASP A 299 -21.17 -27.39 9.43
CA ASP A 299 -21.94 -28.05 8.35
C ASP A 299 -21.18 -28.04 7.02
N ASN A 300 -20.19 -27.16 6.86
CA ASN A 300 -19.32 -27.06 5.69
C ASN A 300 -17.84 -26.93 6.12
N GLN A 301 -17.27 -28.07 6.51
CA GLN A 301 -15.89 -28.16 7.01
C GLN A 301 -14.86 -28.14 5.87
N ASN A 302 -14.97 -27.15 4.98
CA ASN A 302 -14.03 -26.98 3.87
C ASN A 302 -12.74 -26.28 4.33
N PRO A 303 -11.60 -26.98 4.35
CA PRO A 303 -10.31 -26.37 4.77
C PRO A 303 -9.80 -25.30 3.79
N ASN A 304 -10.38 -25.24 2.58
CA ASN A 304 -10.06 -24.28 1.53
C ASN A 304 -11.12 -23.18 1.39
N ALA A 305 -12.04 -23.06 2.35
CA ALA A 305 -13.01 -21.97 2.36
C ALA A 305 -12.27 -20.62 2.30
N LYS A 306 -12.85 -19.65 1.60
CA LYS A 306 -12.20 -18.33 1.42
C LYS A 306 -12.29 -17.44 2.64
N TYR A 307 -13.13 -17.83 3.61
CA TYR A 307 -13.31 -17.09 4.86
C TYR A 307 -13.29 -18.08 6.04
N PRO A 308 -12.68 -17.68 7.17
CA PRO A 308 -12.62 -18.50 8.36
C PRO A 308 -14.00 -18.62 9.02
N ARG A 309 -14.09 -19.44 10.05
CA ARG A 309 -15.32 -19.57 10.85
C ARG A 309 -15.76 -18.22 11.40
N LEU A 310 -17.06 -18.05 11.51
CA LEU A 310 -17.67 -16.89 12.16
C LEU A 310 -17.61 -17.03 13.68
N THR A 311 -17.41 -15.94 14.38
CA THR A 311 -17.31 -15.89 15.85
C THR A 311 -18.16 -14.76 16.42
N ASP A 312 -18.72 -14.97 17.62
CA ASP A 312 -19.51 -13.95 18.31
C ASP A 312 -18.67 -12.76 18.80
N ASN A 313 -17.38 -13.03 19.07
CA ASN A 313 -16.43 -12.04 19.52
C ASN A 313 -15.36 -11.79 18.44
N TYR A 314 -14.71 -10.63 18.53
CA TYR A 314 -13.57 -10.31 17.68
C TYR A 314 -12.48 -11.37 17.86
N ASN A 315 -12.14 -12.05 16.77
CA ASN A 315 -11.08 -13.05 16.76
C ASN A 315 -9.78 -12.43 16.21
N ASN A 316 -8.91 -11.97 17.11
CA ASN A 316 -7.64 -11.37 16.74
C ASN A 316 -6.80 -12.31 15.87
N HIS A 317 -6.84 -13.62 16.12
CA HIS A 317 -6.08 -14.60 15.37
C HIS A 317 -6.46 -14.59 13.88
N ASN A 318 -7.75 -14.54 13.56
CA ASN A 318 -8.22 -14.53 12.17
C ASN A 318 -8.09 -13.17 11.47
N THR A 319 -7.82 -12.09 12.22
CA THR A 319 -7.85 -10.72 11.67
C THR A 319 -6.48 -10.12 11.41
N VAL A 320 -5.41 -10.77 11.87
CA VAL A 320 -4.05 -10.28 11.62
C VAL A 320 -3.72 -10.26 10.13
N SER A 321 -2.88 -9.33 9.75
CA SER A 321 -2.35 -9.25 8.38
C SER A 321 -1.68 -10.57 8.00
N SER A 322 -2.11 -11.20 6.92
CA SER A 322 -1.61 -12.49 6.49
C SER A 322 -1.77 -12.71 4.99
N SER A 323 -1.10 -13.71 4.46
CA SER A 323 -1.27 -14.11 3.06
C SER A 323 -2.69 -14.59 2.76
N TYR A 324 -3.46 -15.01 3.79
CA TYR A 324 -4.87 -15.36 3.66
C TYR A 324 -5.74 -14.18 3.20
N TRP A 325 -5.44 -12.98 3.68
CA TRP A 325 -6.17 -11.76 3.35
C TRP A 325 -5.54 -10.96 2.20
N LEU A 326 -4.35 -11.37 1.74
CA LEU A 326 -3.67 -10.67 0.66
C LEU A 326 -4.30 -10.99 -0.69
N ARG A 327 -4.52 -9.97 -1.49
CA ARG A 327 -5.03 -10.08 -2.87
C ARG A 327 -4.13 -9.29 -3.81
N ASN A 328 -4.14 -9.66 -5.08
CA ASN A 328 -3.48 -8.90 -6.13
C ASN A 328 -4.34 -7.69 -6.51
N GLY A 329 -3.82 -6.50 -6.23
CA GLY A 329 -4.52 -5.23 -6.44
C GLY A 329 -4.34 -4.62 -7.84
N ARG A 330 -3.73 -5.35 -8.80
CA ARG A 330 -3.60 -4.86 -10.18
C ARG A 330 -4.94 -4.71 -10.87
N PHE A 331 -5.05 -3.71 -11.71
CA PHE A 331 -6.21 -3.55 -12.57
C PHE A 331 -5.89 -2.77 -13.85
N LEU A 332 -6.77 -2.90 -14.83
CA LEU A 332 -6.94 -2.02 -15.98
C LEU A 332 -8.41 -1.59 -16.02
N LYS A 333 -8.65 -0.27 -16.08
CA LYS A 333 -9.99 0.30 -16.07
C LYS A 333 -10.20 1.15 -17.32
N LEU A 334 -11.33 0.96 -18.00
CA LEU A 334 -11.84 1.91 -18.97
C LEU A 334 -12.39 3.11 -18.20
N LYS A 335 -11.51 4.11 -18.04
CA LYS A 335 -11.76 5.26 -17.17
C LYS A 335 -12.72 6.24 -17.81
N ASN A 336 -12.53 6.51 -19.11
CA ASN A 336 -13.39 7.38 -19.88
C ASN A 336 -13.62 6.78 -21.28
N ALA A 337 -14.81 6.96 -21.82
CA ALA A 337 -15.12 6.75 -23.23
C ALA A 337 -16.12 7.82 -23.68
N GLU A 338 -15.94 8.34 -24.87
CA GLU A 338 -16.81 9.34 -25.45
C GLU A 338 -16.97 9.08 -26.94
N ILE A 339 -18.19 9.25 -27.44
CA ILE A 339 -18.53 9.34 -28.86
C ILE A 339 -19.31 10.62 -29.10
N GLY A 340 -18.91 11.40 -30.08
CA GLY A 340 -19.55 12.65 -30.47
C GLY A 340 -19.87 12.71 -31.95
N TYR A 341 -20.87 13.50 -32.27
CA TYR A 341 -21.26 13.81 -33.65
C TYR A 341 -21.48 15.32 -33.78
N SER A 342 -20.76 15.97 -34.70
CA SER A 342 -20.83 17.41 -34.96
C SER A 342 -21.74 17.69 -36.15
N LEU A 343 -22.74 18.56 -35.97
CA LEU A 343 -23.65 19.03 -37.00
C LEU A 343 -23.70 20.55 -36.99
N LYS A 344 -23.06 21.21 -37.97
CA LYS A 344 -22.92 22.66 -38.03
C LYS A 344 -22.32 23.21 -36.71
N ASN A 345 -23.10 24.00 -35.99
CA ASN A 345 -22.70 24.66 -34.74
C ASN A 345 -23.06 23.84 -33.49
N MET A 346 -23.51 22.60 -33.63
CA MET A 346 -23.91 21.72 -32.56
C MET A 346 -23.06 20.47 -32.56
N ARG A 347 -22.68 19.99 -31.36
CA ARG A 347 -22.08 18.69 -31.16
C ARG A 347 -22.90 17.92 -30.15
N PHE A 348 -23.39 16.76 -30.55
CA PHE A 348 -24.09 15.79 -29.72
C PHE A 348 -23.07 14.78 -29.23
N TYR A 349 -23.09 14.42 -27.96
CA TYR A 349 -22.15 13.44 -27.43
C TYR A 349 -22.77 12.56 -26.35
N VAL A 350 -22.23 11.36 -26.24
CA VAL A 350 -22.43 10.46 -25.13
C VAL A 350 -21.07 10.15 -24.55
N ASN A 351 -20.91 10.34 -23.24
CA ASN A 351 -19.70 9.94 -22.57
C ASN A 351 -19.99 9.11 -21.31
N GLY A 352 -19.00 8.37 -20.89
CA GLY A 352 -19.08 7.59 -19.67
C GLY A 352 -17.75 7.56 -18.92
N THR A 353 -17.85 7.44 -17.61
CA THR A 353 -16.71 7.31 -16.72
C THR A 353 -16.79 6.05 -15.87
N ASN A 354 -15.63 5.44 -15.57
CA ASN A 354 -15.51 4.20 -14.79
C ASN A 354 -16.34 3.02 -15.36
N LEU A 355 -16.33 2.84 -16.68
CA LEU A 355 -17.24 1.95 -17.38
C LEU A 355 -16.94 0.47 -17.16
N LEU A 356 -15.65 0.07 -17.23
CA LEU A 356 -15.24 -1.33 -17.12
C LEU A 356 -13.98 -1.44 -16.25
N THR A 357 -13.92 -2.49 -15.43
CA THR A 357 -12.75 -2.80 -14.61
C THR A 357 -12.30 -4.24 -14.83
N PHE A 358 -11.07 -4.41 -15.31
CA PHE A 358 -10.40 -5.69 -15.47
C PHE A 358 -9.41 -5.87 -14.33
N SER A 359 -9.68 -6.81 -13.42
CA SER A 359 -8.84 -7.10 -12.26
C SER A 359 -8.98 -8.57 -11.86
N PRO A 360 -7.94 -9.21 -11.29
CA PRO A 360 -8.10 -10.51 -10.64
C PRO A 360 -8.98 -10.41 -9.38
N PHE A 361 -9.06 -9.24 -8.76
CA PHE A 361 -9.93 -8.97 -7.63
C PHE A 361 -11.32 -8.52 -8.11
N LYS A 362 -12.38 -9.28 -7.70
CA LYS A 362 -13.75 -9.13 -8.23
C LYS A 362 -14.79 -8.70 -7.21
N LYS A 363 -14.40 -8.54 -5.91
CA LYS A 363 -15.40 -8.30 -4.87
C LYS A 363 -15.89 -6.84 -4.83
N TRP A 364 -15.01 -5.89 -5.16
CA TRP A 364 -15.33 -4.47 -5.35
C TRP A 364 -14.29 -3.80 -6.25
N ASP A 365 -14.44 -2.51 -6.51
CA ASP A 365 -13.47 -1.77 -7.32
C ASP A 365 -12.09 -1.75 -6.64
N PRO A 366 -11.06 -2.35 -7.25
CA PRO A 366 -9.72 -2.42 -6.66
C PRO A 366 -9.09 -1.03 -6.42
N GLU A 367 -9.55 0.02 -7.10
CA GLU A 367 -9.09 1.40 -6.91
C GLU A 367 -9.40 1.90 -5.48
N MET A 368 -10.44 1.37 -4.84
CA MET A 368 -10.80 1.68 -3.46
C MET A 368 -9.80 1.17 -2.42
N GLY A 369 -8.93 0.24 -2.79
CA GLY A 369 -7.99 -0.39 -1.87
C GLY A 369 -8.58 -1.58 -1.11
N GLY A 370 -7.85 -2.08 -0.12
CA GLY A 370 -8.19 -3.28 0.65
C GLY A 370 -8.74 -3.03 2.05
N GLY A 371 -8.53 -1.83 2.60
CA GLY A 371 -8.95 -1.49 3.96
C GLY A 371 -10.16 -0.55 4.00
N ASN A 372 -10.98 -0.69 5.04
CA ASN A 372 -12.15 0.19 5.31
C ASN A 372 -13.12 0.34 4.12
N TYR A 373 -13.19 -0.65 3.23
CA TYR A 373 -14.06 -0.58 2.05
C TYR A 373 -15.54 -0.62 2.42
N THR A 374 -15.91 -1.20 3.55
CA THR A 374 -17.31 -1.22 4.04
C THR A 374 -17.82 0.16 4.44
N THR A 375 -16.91 1.12 4.64
CA THR A 375 -17.23 2.51 4.99
C THR A 375 -16.94 3.50 3.87
N LYS A 376 -16.36 3.04 2.75
CA LYS A 376 -16.08 3.87 1.58
C LYS A 376 -17.24 3.85 0.60
N TYR A 377 -17.52 5.00 0.03
CA TYR A 377 -18.51 5.08 -1.05
C TYR A 377 -17.96 4.41 -2.32
N PRO A 378 -18.72 3.52 -2.99
CA PRO A 378 -18.27 2.84 -4.19
C PRO A 378 -17.96 3.83 -5.32
N THR A 379 -16.96 3.51 -6.13
CA THR A 379 -16.67 4.27 -7.35
C THR A 379 -17.85 4.13 -8.31
N GLN A 380 -18.46 5.26 -8.67
CA GLN A 380 -19.65 5.27 -9.54
C GLN A 380 -19.28 5.16 -11.01
N MET A 381 -20.06 4.39 -11.74
CA MET A 381 -20.14 4.49 -13.19
C MET A 381 -21.14 5.60 -13.54
N THR A 382 -20.73 6.52 -14.40
CA THR A 382 -21.59 7.61 -14.85
C THR A 382 -21.66 7.62 -16.36
N VAL A 383 -22.86 7.80 -16.90
CA VAL A 383 -23.09 8.00 -18.34
C VAL A 383 -23.84 9.31 -18.52
N ASN A 384 -23.32 10.17 -19.38
CA ASN A 384 -23.91 11.46 -19.70
C ASN A 384 -24.24 11.54 -21.19
N VAL A 385 -25.34 12.21 -21.50
CA VAL A 385 -25.71 12.62 -22.85
C VAL A 385 -25.73 14.14 -22.86
N GLY A 386 -25.11 14.75 -23.84
CA GLY A 386 -25.04 16.20 -23.89
C GLY A 386 -25.05 16.78 -25.30
N VAL A 387 -25.32 18.08 -25.34
CA VAL A 387 -25.26 18.89 -26.55
C VAL A 387 -24.40 20.11 -26.25
N GLN A 388 -23.43 20.37 -27.10
CA GLN A 388 -22.58 21.56 -27.08
C GLN A 388 -22.99 22.48 -28.24
N LEU A 389 -23.25 23.74 -27.94
CA LEU A 389 -23.56 24.76 -28.92
C LEU A 389 -22.41 25.76 -29.04
N THR A 390 -21.99 26.03 -30.26
CA THR A 390 -21.03 27.10 -30.55
C THR A 390 -21.80 28.31 -31.14
N ILE A 391 -21.82 29.39 -30.39
CA ILE A 391 -22.46 30.66 -30.80
C ILE A 391 -21.33 31.57 -31.32
N ASN A 392 -21.37 31.88 -32.62
CA ASN A 392 -20.40 32.77 -33.25
C ASN A 392 -20.97 34.21 -33.31
#